data_e64e7366ac11c2bc9d1e5f5520fac7c2
#
_entry.id   e64e7366ac11c2bc9d1e5f5520fac7c2
#
_cell.length_a   1.000
_cell.length_b   1.000
_cell.length_c   1.000
_cell.angle_alpha   90.00
_cell.angle_beta   90.00
_cell.angle_gamma   90.00
#
_symmetry.space_group_name_H-M   'P 1'
#
loop_
_entity.id
_entity.type
_entity.pdbx_description
1 polymer ?
#
loop_
_entity_poly.entity_id
_entity_poly.type
_entity_poly.pdbx_seq_one_letter_code
_entity_poly.pdbx_strand_id
1 'polypeptide(L)'
;MIYFTGDTHGDKERLSKFALKQLKSGDTLIVCGDFGFLWDESKKEKKFLEKLSKRNYTICFIDGTHENFELLEKIPVTFWRGGRVRKITDNVIHLMRGEIYEIDKKIIFTMGGGESPEIDYKNEEDLTHQYELPTKQEMLNGVNNLERYEFKV
;
A
#
# COMPACT_ATOMS: atom_id res chain seq x y z
N MET A 1 -17.01 -6.13 2.04
CA MET A 1 -16.92 -4.96 2.95
C MET A 1 -15.49 -4.46 2.99
N ILE A 2 -15.28 -3.16 3.27
CA ILE A 2 -13.93 -2.57 3.34
C ILE A 2 -13.60 -2.24 4.79
N TYR A 3 -12.42 -2.63 5.22
CA TYR A 3 -11.86 -2.33 6.55
C TYR A 3 -10.59 -1.49 6.39
N PHE A 4 -10.31 -0.64 7.34
CA PHE A 4 -9.12 0.21 7.36
C PHE A 4 -8.32 0.00 8.64
N THR A 5 -7.01 0.03 8.52
CA THR A 5 -6.05 0.10 9.61
C THR A 5 -4.84 0.92 9.18
N GLY A 6 -3.94 1.26 10.08
CA GLY A 6 -2.71 1.98 9.73
C GLY A 6 -1.49 1.38 10.42
N ASP A 7 -0.32 1.81 9.97
CA ASP A 7 0.97 1.67 10.66
C ASP A 7 1.25 0.26 11.16
N THR A 8 1.25 -0.73 10.26
CA THR A 8 1.51 -2.12 10.65
C THR A 8 2.98 -2.40 10.92
N HIS A 9 3.92 -1.65 10.31
CA HIS A 9 5.37 -1.72 10.52
C HIS A 9 5.94 -3.16 10.55
N GLY A 10 5.39 -4.05 9.73
CA GLY A 10 5.81 -5.46 9.69
C GLY A 10 5.44 -6.28 10.94
N ASP A 11 4.62 -5.74 11.84
CA ASP A 11 4.13 -6.47 13.01
C ASP A 11 3.10 -7.54 12.59
N LYS A 12 3.55 -8.81 12.64
CA LYS A 12 2.76 -9.96 12.19
C LYS A 12 1.51 -10.21 13.02
N GLU A 13 1.47 -9.77 14.26
CA GLU A 13 0.32 -9.93 15.14
C GLU A 13 -0.86 -9.09 14.64
N ARG A 14 -0.60 -7.91 14.09
CA ARG A 14 -1.64 -7.03 13.52
C ARG A 14 -2.35 -7.63 12.31
N LEU A 15 -1.67 -8.48 11.54
CA LEU A 15 -2.22 -9.22 10.41
C LEU A 15 -2.40 -10.71 10.72
N SER A 16 -2.45 -11.09 12.00
CA SER A 16 -2.70 -12.47 12.41
C SER A 16 -4.13 -12.92 12.11
N LYS A 17 -4.37 -14.23 12.08
CA LYS A 17 -5.75 -14.78 11.94
C LYS A 17 -6.67 -14.31 13.05
N PHE A 18 -6.13 -14.12 14.24
CA PHE A 18 -6.90 -13.68 15.39
C PHE A 18 -7.29 -12.20 15.26
N ALA A 19 -6.33 -11.33 14.92
CA ALA A 19 -6.59 -9.90 14.73
C ALA A 19 -7.61 -9.64 13.61
N LEU A 20 -7.56 -10.43 12.54
CA LEU A 20 -8.40 -10.28 11.34
C LEU A 20 -9.55 -11.29 11.26
N LYS A 21 -9.99 -11.85 12.41
CA LYS A 21 -11.04 -12.89 12.46
C LYS A 21 -12.40 -12.44 11.92
N GLN A 22 -12.67 -11.13 11.89
CA GLN A 22 -13.91 -10.55 11.38
C GLN A 22 -13.98 -10.50 9.85
N LEU A 23 -12.83 -10.55 9.16
CA LEU A 23 -12.77 -10.48 7.71
C LEU A 23 -13.29 -11.80 7.09
N LYS A 24 -14.16 -11.66 6.12
CA LYS A 24 -14.78 -12.77 5.39
C LYS A 24 -14.22 -12.85 3.96
N SER A 25 -14.59 -13.91 3.27
CA SER A 25 -14.28 -14.06 1.85
C SER A 25 -14.85 -12.89 1.05
N GLY A 26 -14.00 -12.29 0.21
CA GLY A 26 -14.34 -11.13 -0.62
C GLY A 26 -14.22 -9.77 0.07
N ASP A 27 -13.92 -9.72 1.37
CA ASP A 27 -13.63 -8.47 2.05
C ASP A 27 -12.27 -7.89 1.62
N THR A 28 -12.09 -6.60 1.84
CA THR A 28 -10.82 -5.89 1.58
C THR A 28 -10.39 -5.17 2.83
N LEU A 29 -9.16 -5.41 3.27
CA LEU A 29 -8.47 -4.63 4.29
C LEU A 29 -7.55 -3.63 3.60
N ILE A 30 -7.59 -2.36 3.98
CA ILE A 30 -6.65 -1.33 3.50
C ILE A 30 -5.79 -0.86 4.67
N VAL A 31 -4.47 -1.04 4.54
CA VAL A 31 -3.47 -0.51 5.46
C VAL A 31 -3.06 0.87 4.96
N CYS A 32 -3.30 1.89 5.78
CA CYS A 32 -3.06 3.29 5.43
C CYS A 32 -1.67 3.74 5.91
N GLY A 33 -0.65 3.42 5.14
CA GLY A 33 0.74 3.76 5.42
C GLY A 33 1.50 2.71 6.24
N ASP A 34 2.81 2.73 6.10
CA ASP A 34 3.79 1.96 6.86
C ASP A 34 3.45 0.47 6.99
N PHE A 35 3.28 -0.17 5.83
CA PHE A 35 2.96 -1.60 5.75
C PHE A 35 4.07 -2.47 6.32
N GLY A 36 5.31 -2.27 5.85
CA GLY A 36 6.52 -2.84 6.43
C GLY A 36 6.68 -4.36 6.29
N PHE A 37 5.90 -5.03 5.44
CA PHE A 37 6.02 -6.48 5.18
C PHE A 37 6.70 -6.83 3.86
N LEU A 38 7.20 -5.84 3.15
CA LEU A 38 8.10 -5.98 2.02
C LEU A 38 9.35 -5.17 2.34
N TRP A 39 10.30 -5.77 3.08
CA TRP A 39 11.39 -5.04 3.70
C TRP A 39 12.78 -5.55 3.34
N ASP A 40 13.06 -6.83 3.59
CA ASP A 40 14.40 -7.40 3.50
C ASP A 40 14.48 -8.66 2.64
N GLU A 41 13.38 -9.09 2.04
CA GLU A 41 13.26 -10.33 1.27
C GLU A 41 13.72 -11.59 2.04
N SER A 42 13.75 -11.52 3.36
CA SER A 42 14.15 -12.65 4.20
C SER A 42 13.21 -13.86 4.02
N LYS A 43 13.71 -15.04 4.33
CA LYS A 43 12.90 -16.26 4.34
C LYS A 43 11.69 -16.14 5.28
N LYS A 44 11.82 -15.39 6.38
CA LYS A 44 10.73 -15.14 7.34
C LYS A 44 9.65 -14.25 6.74
N GLU A 45 10.05 -13.21 6.02
CA GLU A 45 9.15 -12.30 5.32
C GLU A 45 8.41 -13.02 4.20
N LYS A 46 9.13 -13.69 3.31
CA LYS A 46 8.55 -14.47 2.20
C LYS A 46 7.55 -15.51 2.71
N LYS A 47 7.87 -16.23 3.78
CA LYS A 47 6.97 -17.19 4.40
C LYS A 47 5.73 -16.55 5.01
N PHE A 48 5.85 -15.33 5.51
CA PHE A 48 4.69 -14.60 6.04
C PHE A 48 3.80 -14.08 4.91
N LEU A 49 4.36 -13.49 3.88
CA LEU A 49 3.62 -13.08 2.67
C LEU A 49 2.90 -14.27 2.02
N GLU A 50 3.55 -15.44 1.95
CA GLU A 50 2.91 -16.68 1.50
C GLU A 50 1.72 -17.10 2.39
N LYS A 51 1.79 -16.89 3.70
CA LYS A 51 0.64 -17.13 4.58
C LYS A 51 -0.49 -16.15 4.34
N LEU A 52 -0.19 -14.88 4.06
CA LEU A 52 -1.17 -13.88 3.69
C LEU A 52 -1.82 -14.21 2.35
N SER A 53 -1.04 -14.69 1.36
CA SER A 53 -1.57 -15.04 0.04
C SER A 53 -2.61 -16.17 0.05
N LYS A 54 -2.64 -16.98 1.10
CA LYS A 54 -3.62 -18.06 1.30
C LYS A 54 -4.93 -17.60 1.96
N ARG A 55 -5.09 -16.28 2.21
CA ARG A 55 -6.33 -15.73 2.74
C ARG A 55 -7.36 -15.56 1.63
N ASN A 56 -8.62 -15.65 1.99
CA ASN A 56 -9.75 -15.50 1.07
C ASN A 56 -10.29 -14.07 0.99
N TYR A 57 -9.57 -13.10 1.53
CA TYR A 57 -9.82 -11.66 1.46
C TYR A 57 -8.59 -10.95 0.89
N THR A 58 -8.78 -9.75 0.41
CA THR A 58 -7.69 -8.92 -0.15
C THR A 58 -7.10 -8.02 0.92
N ILE A 59 -5.79 -7.90 0.93
CA ILE A 59 -5.05 -6.93 1.75
C ILE A 59 -4.44 -5.92 0.80
N CYS A 60 -4.92 -4.69 0.86
CA CYS A 60 -4.33 -3.57 0.15
C CYS A 60 -3.50 -2.74 1.10
N PHE A 61 -2.50 -2.04 0.61
CA PHE A 61 -1.81 -1.02 1.38
C PHE A 61 -1.47 0.20 0.52
N ILE A 62 -1.41 1.34 1.17
CA ILE A 62 -0.90 2.59 0.64
C ILE A 62 0.47 2.79 1.30
N ASP A 63 1.45 3.23 0.57
CA ASP A 63 2.78 3.45 1.12
C ASP A 63 2.79 4.65 2.08
N GLY A 64 3.54 4.49 3.17
CA GLY A 64 3.90 5.56 4.11
C GLY A 64 5.34 6.02 3.91
N THR A 65 5.99 6.44 4.97
CA THR A 65 7.41 6.81 4.98
C THR A 65 8.32 5.61 5.26
N HIS A 66 7.82 4.59 5.96
CA HIS A 66 8.57 3.39 6.35
C HIS A 66 8.26 2.21 5.41
N GLU A 67 8.73 2.34 4.16
CA GLU A 67 8.64 1.27 3.16
C GLU A 67 10.02 1.03 2.54
N ASN A 68 10.28 -0.18 2.07
CA ASN A 68 11.42 -0.45 1.20
C ASN A 68 11.02 -0.14 -0.25
N PHE A 69 11.18 1.12 -0.65
CA PHE A 69 10.79 1.59 -1.98
C PHE A 69 11.57 0.91 -3.11
N GLU A 70 12.83 0.53 -2.88
CA GLU A 70 13.62 -0.19 -3.90
C GLU A 70 13.01 -1.54 -4.23
N LEU A 71 12.54 -2.28 -3.24
CA LEU A 71 11.86 -3.55 -3.46
C LEU A 71 10.49 -3.35 -4.08
N LEU A 72 9.76 -2.33 -3.64
CA LEU A 72 8.44 -2.02 -4.17
C LEU A 72 8.50 -1.65 -5.65
N GLU A 73 9.48 -0.84 -6.06
CA GLU A 73 9.70 -0.43 -7.45
C GLU A 73 10.08 -1.59 -8.39
N LYS A 74 10.70 -2.65 -7.89
CA LYS A 74 11.01 -3.86 -8.69
C LYS A 74 9.76 -4.66 -9.08
N ILE A 75 8.63 -4.45 -8.40
CA ILE A 75 7.40 -5.18 -8.69
C ILE A 75 6.70 -4.53 -9.88
N PRO A 76 6.39 -5.30 -10.94
CA PRO A 76 5.75 -4.76 -12.12
C PRO A 76 4.42 -4.09 -11.83
N VAL A 77 4.19 -2.95 -12.48
CA VAL A 77 2.91 -2.27 -12.44
C VAL A 77 1.88 -3.05 -13.26
N THR A 78 0.71 -3.24 -12.71
CA THR A 78 -0.44 -3.83 -13.38
C THR A 78 -1.71 -3.05 -13.03
N PHE A 79 -2.88 -3.50 -13.48
CA PHE A 79 -4.16 -2.86 -13.19
C PHE A 79 -5.04 -3.74 -12.29
N TRP A 80 -5.74 -3.08 -11.37
CA TRP A 80 -6.72 -3.72 -10.52
C TRP A 80 -7.80 -2.72 -10.10
N ARG A 81 -9.06 -3.09 -10.24
CA ARG A 81 -10.23 -2.27 -9.81
C ARG A 81 -10.24 -0.82 -10.35
N GLY A 82 -9.70 -0.58 -11.54
CA GLY A 82 -9.71 0.72 -12.21
C GLY A 82 -8.43 1.55 -12.08
N GLY A 83 -7.51 1.20 -11.17
CA GLY A 83 -6.25 1.89 -10.95
C GLY A 83 -5.02 1.01 -11.14
N ARG A 84 -3.85 1.64 -11.20
CA ARG A 84 -2.55 0.97 -11.26
C ARG A 84 -2.15 0.45 -9.89
N VAL A 85 -1.60 -0.74 -9.85
CA VAL A 85 -1.17 -1.40 -8.61
C VAL A 85 0.14 -2.15 -8.82
N ARG A 86 0.78 -2.50 -7.70
CA ARG A 86 1.83 -3.51 -7.66
C ARG A 86 1.34 -4.69 -6.82
N LYS A 87 1.32 -5.89 -7.38
CA LYS A 87 0.90 -7.09 -6.66
C LYS A 87 2.10 -7.75 -6.01
N ILE A 88 2.15 -7.71 -4.69
CA ILE A 88 3.16 -8.43 -3.91
C ILE A 88 2.86 -9.94 -3.95
N THR A 89 1.58 -10.27 -3.83
CA THR A 89 0.99 -11.59 -4.09
C THR A 89 -0.37 -11.39 -4.78
N ASP A 90 -1.11 -12.45 -5.07
CA ASP A 90 -2.41 -12.35 -5.72
C ASP A 90 -3.43 -11.52 -4.94
N ASN A 91 -3.32 -11.50 -3.61
CA ASN A 91 -4.24 -10.81 -2.72
C ASN A 91 -3.57 -9.80 -1.75
N VAL A 92 -2.25 -9.58 -1.86
CA VAL A 92 -1.52 -8.50 -1.17
C VAL A 92 -1.09 -7.48 -2.22
N ILE A 93 -1.68 -6.29 -2.19
CA ILE A 93 -1.67 -5.34 -3.30
C ILE A 93 -1.29 -3.94 -2.80
N HIS A 94 -0.26 -3.37 -3.39
CA HIS A 94 0.08 -1.96 -3.22
C HIS A 94 -0.81 -1.09 -4.12
N LEU A 95 -1.56 -0.19 -3.51
CA LEU A 95 -2.35 0.83 -4.18
C LEU A 95 -1.47 2.04 -4.46
N MET A 96 -1.24 2.34 -5.73
CA MET A 96 -0.29 3.38 -6.14
C MET A 96 -0.82 4.79 -5.89
N ARG A 97 0.08 5.74 -5.79
CA ARG A 97 -0.22 7.15 -5.53
C ARG A 97 -0.98 7.81 -6.69
N GLY A 98 -1.97 8.62 -6.34
CA GLY A 98 -2.78 9.38 -7.31
C GLY A 98 -3.77 8.52 -8.09
N GLU A 99 -4.03 7.29 -7.66
CA GLU A 99 -4.94 6.37 -8.34
C GLU A 99 -6.34 6.37 -7.71
N ILE A 100 -7.30 5.90 -8.50
CA ILE A 100 -8.68 5.69 -8.06
C ILE A 100 -9.06 4.24 -8.29
N TYR A 101 -9.72 3.66 -7.30
CA TYR A 101 -10.17 2.27 -7.31
C TYR A 101 -11.65 2.19 -7.00
N GLU A 102 -12.34 1.27 -7.69
CA GLU A 102 -13.70 0.87 -7.31
C GLU A 102 -13.65 -0.44 -6.52
N ILE A 103 -13.85 -0.34 -5.21
CA ILE A 103 -13.83 -1.48 -4.28
C ILE A 103 -15.17 -1.53 -3.56
N ASP A 104 -15.88 -2.66 -3.64
CA ASP A 104 -17.18 -2.88 -2.98
C ASP A 104 -18.18 -1.73 -3.27
N LYS A 105 -18.25 -1.30 -4.55
CA LYS A 105 -19.09 -0.18 -5.03
C LYS A 105 -18.75 1.18 -4.39
N LYS A 106 -17.56 1.31 -3.81
CA LYS A 106 -17.02 2.57 -3.29
C LYS A 106 -15.88 3.03 -4.18
N ILE A 107 -15.86 4.33 -4.45
CA ILE A 107 -14.74 4.97 -5.13
C ILE A 107 -13.74 5.42 -4.08
N ILE A 108 -12.51 4.95 -4.20
CA ILE A 108 -11.43 5.21 -3.25
C ILE A 108 -10.28 5.87 -4.01
N PHE A 109 -9.95 7.09 -3.62
CA PHE A 109 -8.75 7.77 -4.06
C PHE A 109 -7.60 7.47 -3.09
N THR A 110 -6.40 7.24 -3.61
CA THR A 110 -5.22 6.96 -2.81
C THR A 110 -4.09 7.94 -3.08
N MET A 111 -3.49 8.45 -2.01
CA MET A 111 -2.27 9.21 -2.06
C MET A 111 -1.40 8.81 -0.86
N GLY A 112 -0.32 8.14 -1.14
CA GLY A 112 0.65 7.69 -0.15
C GLY A 112 1.81 8.68 0.01
N GLY A 113 2.77 8.27 0.83
CA GLY A 113 3.98 9.03 1.11
C GLY A 113 3.81 10.07 2.21
N GLY A 114 4.92 10.68 2.57
CA GLY A 114 4.99 11.72 3.58
C GLY A 114 6.43 12.14 3.82
N GLU A 115 6.64 13.18 4.60
CA GLU A 115 7.96 13.61 5.02
C GLU A 115 8.31 12.98 6.36
N SER A 116 9.36 12.16 6.37
CA SER A 116 9.84 11.56 7.62
C SER A 116 10.58 12.58 8.47
N PRO A 117 10.28 12.71 9.77
CA PRO A 117 11.05 13.58 10.67
C PRO A 117 12.50 13.13 10.85
N GLU A 118 12.86 11.93 10.40
CA GLU A 118 14.21 11.38 10.49
C GLU A 118 15.15 11.84 9.37
N ILE A 119 14.66 12.60 8.40
CA ILE A 119 15.46 13.12 7.27
C ILE A 119 16.69 13.87 7.75
N ASP A 120 16.61 14.63 8.84
CA ASP A 120 17.71 15.41 9.39
C ASP A 120 18.87 14.57 9.98
N TYR A 121 18.66 13.27 10.16
CA TYR A 121 19.64 12.36 10.77
C TYR A 121 20.26 11.36 9.79
N LYS A 122 19.78 11.32 8.54
CA LYS A 122 20.27 10.37 7.54
C LYS A 122 21.28 11.07 6.64
N ASN A 123 22.40 10.39 6.36
CA ASN A 123 23.44 10.88 5.47
C ASN A 123 22.86 11.16 4.08
N GLU A 124 23.37 12.20 3.40
CA GLU A 124 23.01 12.59 2.02
C GLU A 124 23.12 11.45 0.99
N GLU A 125 23.76 10.35 1.34
CA GLU A 125 23.92 9.15 0.49
C GLU A 125 22.74 8.18 0.55
N ASP A 126 21.80 8.36 1.49
CA ASP A 126 20.63 7.48 1.60
C ASP A 126 19.51 7.95 0.65
N LEU A 127 19.55 7.46 -0.58
CA LEU A 127 18.61 7.80 -1.65
C LEU A 127 17.17 7.31 -1.40
N THR A 128 16.91 6.58 -0.33
CA THR A 128 15.57 6.05 -0.05
C THR A 128 14.55 7.14 0.23
N HIS A 129 14.98 8.28 0.79
CA HIS A 129 14.12 9.42 1.10
C HIS A 129 13.49 10.10 -0.12
N GLN A 130 14.16 10.05 -1.27
CA GLN A 130 13.62 10.66 -2.49
C GLN A 130 12.28 10.04 -2.92
N TYR A 131 11.98 8.83 -2.46
CA TYR A 131 10.74 8.11 -2.76
C TYR A 131 9.65 8.30 -1.70
N GLU A 132 9.97 8.90 -0.55
CA GLU A 132 8.99 9.14 0.52
C GLU A 132 7.94 10.16 0.08
N LEU A 133 8.35 11.23 -0.58
CA LEU A 133 7.44 12.26 -1.06
C LEU A 133 6.83 11.89 -2.43
N PRO A 134 5.56 12.20 -2.65
CA PRO A 134 4.94 12.07 -3.96
C PRO A 134 5.68 12.93 -5.00
N THR A 135 5.93 12.36 -6.15
CA THR A 135 6.49 13.08 -7.30
C THR A 135 5.45 14.05 -7.89
N LYS A 136 5.93 15.06 -8.63
CA LYS A 136 5.04 15.95 -9.39
C LYS A 136 4.11 15.19 -10.34
N GLN A 137 4.62 14.11 -10.95
CA GLN A 137 3.83 13.29 -11.87
C GLN A 137 2.72 12.52 -11.14
N GLU A 138 3.00 11.99 -9.95
CA GLU A 138 1.99 11.32 -9.12
C GLU A 138 0.92 12.28 -8.63
N MET A 139 1.33 13.50 -8.22
CA MET A 139 0.38 14.55 -7.85
C MET A 139 -0.51 14.98 -9.02
N LEU A 140 0.08 15.19 -10.21
CA LEU A 140 -0.68 15.54 -11.42
C LEU A 140 -1.64 14.41 -11.83
N ASN A 141 -1.22 13.16 -11.75
CA ASN A 141 -2.09 12.01 -11.96
C ASN A 141 -3.28 12.01 -11.00
N GLY A 142 -3.01 12.31 -9.72
CA GLY A 142 -4.08 12.43 -8.71
C GLY A 142 -5.09 13.51 -9.04
N VAL A 143 -4.64 14.71 -9.42
CA VAL A 143 -5.52 15.81 -9.83
C VAL A 143 -6.38 15.41 -11.02
N ASN A 144 -5.76 14.87 -12.09
CA ASN A 144 -6.47 14.44 -13.30
C ASN A 144 -7.52 13.36 -13.00
N ASN A 145 -7.20 12.42 -12.12
CA ASN A 145 -8.13 11.36 -11.71
C ASN A 145 -9.30 11.92 -10.89
N LEU A 146 -9.04 12.84 -9.96
CA LEU A 146 -10.08 13.48 -9.16
C LEU A 146 -11.02 14.30 -10.04
N GLU A 147 -10.50 15.09 -10.98
CA GLU A 147 -11.32 15.87 -11.94
C GLU A 147 -12.19 14.95 -12.80
N ARG A 148 -11.65 13.81 -13.27
CA ARG A 148 -12.41 12.87 -14.10
C ARG A 148 -13.60 12.26 -13.38
N TYR A 149 -13.49 12.01 -12.07
CA TYR A 149 -14.55 11.41 -11.27
C TYR A 149 -15.56 12.41 -10.71
N GLU A 150 -15.40 13.72 -10.96
CA GLU A 150 -16.31 14.79 -10.46
C GLU A 150 -16.71 14.53 -9.00
N PHE A 151 -15.73 14.42 -8.10
CA PHE A 151 -16.04 14.31 -6.68
C PHE A 151 -16.85 15.53 -6.24
N LYS A 152 -18.14 15.36 -6.03
CA LYS A 152 -18.96 16.37 -5.38
C LYS A 152 -18.54 16.40 -3.91
N VAL A 153 -17.87 17.45 -3.52
CA VAL A 153 -17.56 17.77 -2.13
C VAL A 153 -18.84 18.21 -1.42
#